data_d98963c691e127749a4c189adc74be05
#
_entry.id   d98963c691e127749a4c189adc74be05
#
_cell.length_a   1.000
_cell.length_b   1.000
_cell.length_c   1.000
_cell.angle_alpha   90.00
_cell.angle_beta   90.00
_cell.angle_gamma   90.00
#
_symmetry.space_group_name_H-M   'P 1'
#
loop_
_entity.id
_entity.type
_entity.pdbx_description
1 polymer ?
#
loop_
_entity_poly.entity_id
_entity_poly.type
_entity_poly.pdbx_seq_one_letter_code
_entity_poly.pdbx_strand_id
1 'polypeptide(L)'
;MKGLVTGLGIAGVGLMALIGHAAAADISAVLPTKAPPPATPVAYDWTGYYIGGHVGYGLGGSNWSATQAGGSTSSLSGTIGFSNAYNFAGGTGSYLLGLQAGYDHMAASHWLVGVVADVSFPSFLGGTATLSTPVIGTANYLDRVEFSGSLRGRVGYAPNFGNGNWLFYATGGLAISYDQFTRTQLAGIPIGGTAVPGTIENAFLTPRVGGVAGAGVEVALASHWTAQFEYLFTDYGTRSVTFPAGAQRFNSDLTLSELRTGLNYRFNDDMSTSADKAVTPPALQTDNFAVHGQTTFLEQYDPPFHTPYAGANSLIPNEGRETFDATAFLGWRLWNGAELWVDPEIDQGFGLSNTLGVAGFPSGEAYKVGESVPYARVPRAFIRQTINLGGDEQKVDAAANQFGGKQTANRMVLTVGKFAVTDIFDNNKYAHDPRGDFMNWSLIDTGTFDYAADAWGFSYGAAAEWYQGDWTVRGGIFDQS
;
A
#
# COMPACT_ATOMS: atom_id res chain seq x y z
N MET A 1 -27.83 -31.01 -12.01
CA MET A 1 -26.63 -30.89 -12.84
C MET A 1 -25.63 -30.04 -12.06
N LYS A 2 -24.50 -30.65 -11.71
CA LYS A 2 -23.47 -30.07 -10.83
C LYS A 2 -22.60 -29.16 -11.67
N GLY A 3 -22.57 -27.88 -11.39
CA GLY A 3 -21.61 -26.92 -11.94
C GLY A 3 -20.56 -26.61 -10.87
N LEU A 4 -19.35 -27.04 -11.13
CA LEU A 4 -18.16 -26.81 -10.30
C LEU A 4 -17.70 -25.38 -10.50
N VAL A 5 -17.81 -24.53 -9.51
CA VAL A 5 -17.20 -23.19 -9.50
C VAL A 5 -15.81 -23.35 -8.91
N THR A 6 -14.79 -23.35 -9.76
CA THR A 6 -13.39 -23.25 -9.36
C THR A 6 -13.08 -21.79 -9.12
N GLY A 7 -13.10 -21.34 -7.87
CA GLY A 7 -12.55 -20.06 -7.45
C GLY A 7 -11.02 -20.13 -7.49
N LEU A 8 -10.39 -19.37 -8.37
CA LEU A 8 -8.95 -19.09 -8.29
C LEU A 8 -8.74 -18.06 -7.20
N GLY A 9 -8.37 -18.53 -6.03
CA GLY A 9 -7.83 -17.66 -4.98
C GLY A 9 -6.44 -17.18 -5.39
N ILE A 10 -6.25 -15.91 -5.61
CA ILE A 10 -4.93 -15.31 -5.72
C ILE A 10 -4.33 -15.33 -4.32
N ALA A 11 -3.40 -16.25 -4.11
CA ALA A 11 -2.63 -16.33 -2.87
C ALA A 11 -1.76 -15.10 -2.73
N GLY A 12 -2.08 -14.26 -1.75
CA GLY A 12 -1.14 -13.29 -1.23
C GLY A 12 0.09 -14.02 -0.72
N VAL A 13 1.27 -13.70 -1.24
CA VAL A 13 2.54 -14.27 -0.79
C VAL A 13 2.83 -13.69 0.59
N GLY A 14 2.31 -14.34 1.61
CA GLY A 14 2.76 -14.15 2.98
C GLY A 14 4.16 -14.74 3.11
N LEU A 15 5.13 -13.92 3.47
CA LEU A 15 6.48 -14.35 3.80
C LEU A 15 6.43 -15.11 5.14
N MET A 16 6.22 -16.43 5.10
CA MET A 16 6.34 -17.27 6.30
C MET A 16 7.81 -17.51 6.62
N ALA A 17 8.26 -17.01 7.76
CA ALA A 17 9.51 -17.42 8.36
C ALA A 17 9.38 -18.85 8.91
N LEU A 18 10.03 -19.82 8.28
CA LEU A 18 10.19 -21.18 8.80
C LEU A 18 11.24 -21.19 9.90
N ILE A 19 10.82 -21.33 11.15
CA ILE A 19 11.69 -21.58 12.29
C ILE A 19 11.97 -23.09 12.35
N GLY A 20 13.12 -23.51 11.90
CA GLY A 20 13.61 -24.88 12.08
C GLY A 20 14.27 -25.05 13.46
N HIS A 21 13.81 -26.00 14.25
CA HIS A 21 14.44 -26.43 15.49
C HIS A 21 15.62 -27.33 15.16
N ALA A 22 16.83 -26.94 15.54
CA ALA A 22 18.00 -27.80 15.49
C ALA A 22 18.12 -28.62 16.79
N ALA A 23 18.11 -29.94 16.67
CA ALA A 23 18.46 -30.85 17.75
C ALA A 23 19.98 -30.92 17.87
N ALA A 24 20.52 -30.67 19.04
CA ALA A 24 21.95 -30.80 19.33
C ALA A 24 22.31 -32.26 19.49
N ALA A 25 23.26 -32.74 18.68
CA ALA A 25 23.95 -34.01 18.91
C ALA A 25 25.31 -33.73 19.59
N ASP A 26 25.55 -34.44 20.68
CA ASP A 26 26.77 -34.36 21.48
C ASP A 26 27.96 -34.88 20.66
N ILE A 27 28.95 -34.03 20.38
CA ILE A 27 30.24 -34.41 19.78
C ILE A 27 31.35 -34.00 20.72
N SER A 28 32.19 -34.99 21.05
CA SER A 28 33.37 -34.91 21.91
C SER A 28 34.27 -33.70 21.61
N ALA A 29 34.69 -33.03 22.68
CA ALA A 29 35.52 -31.83 22.61
C ALA A 29 36.88 -32.09 21.95
N VAL A 30 37.09 -31.55 20.76
CA VAL A 30 38.38 -31.30 20.17
C VAL A 30 38.83 -29.91 20.62
N LEU A 31 40.07 -29.81 21.14
CA LEU A 31 40.67 -28.56 21.62
C LEU A 31 40.52 -27.41 20.61
N PRO A 32 40.19 -26.20 21.02
CA PRO A 32 39.93 -25.12 20.10
C PRO A 32 41.20 -24.66 19.39
N THR A 33 41.35 -25.01 18.15
CA THR A 33 42.16 -24.23 17.22
C THR A 33 41.52 -22.84 17.11
N LYS A 34 42.33 -21.80 17.34
CA LYS A 34 41.88 -20.38 17.21
C LYS A 34 41.08 -20.25 15.93
N ALA A 35 39.78 -19.99 16.08
CA ALA A 35 38.90 -19.82 14.93
C ALA A 35 39.47 -18.72 14.02
N PRO A 36 39.49 -18.92 12.70
CA PRO A 36 39.85 -17.84 11.80
C PRO A 36 38.92 -16.65 12.12
N PRO A 37 39.41 -15.41 12.00
CA PRO A 37 38.55 -14.25 12.22
C PRO A 37 37.33 -14.39 11.33
N PRO A 38 36.13 -14.06 11.84
CA PRO A 38 34.92 -14.14 11.02
C PRO A 38 35.17 -13.35 9.72
N ALA A 39 34.92 -13.98 8.58
CA ALA A 39 35.01 -13.31 7.30
C ALA A 39 34.12 -12.07 7.35
N THR A 40 34.68 -10.92 7.03
CA THR A 40 33.88 -9.69 6.90
C THR A 40 32.75 -9.95 5.92
N PRO A 41 31.49 -9.69 6.29
CA PRO A 41 30.39 -9.88 5.37
C PRO A 41 30.65 -9.08 4.09
N VAL A 42 30.65 -9.73 2.94
CA VAL A 42 30.76 -9.05 1.65
C VAL A 42 29.41 -8.36 1.40
N ALA A 43 29.45 -7.04 1.20
CA ALA A 43 28.26 -6.29 0.84
C ALA A 43 27.69 -6.78 -0.49
N TYR A 44 26.36 -6.79 -0.63
CA TYR A 44 25.71 -7.15 -1.88
C TYR A 44 26.07 -6.15 -2.98
N ASP A 45 26.53 -6.65 -4.12
CA ASP A 45 26.81 -5.80 -5.27
C ASP A 45 25.55 -5.62 -6.12
N TRP A 46 25.05 -4.41 -6.15
CA TRP A 46 23.89 -4.00 -6.93
C TRP A 46 24.21 -3.68 -8.39
N THR A 47 25.49 -3.73 -8.79
CA THR A 47 25.92 -3.43 -10.17
C THR A 47 25.51 -4.56 -11.11
N GLY A 48 24.93 -4.22 -12.24
CA GLY A 48 24.63 -5.19 -13.30
C GLY A 48 23.27 -5.00 -13.95
N TYR A 49 23.05 -5.81 -14.99
CA TYR A 49 21.75 -5.89 -15.65
C TYR A 49 20.78 -6.74 -14.83
N TYR A 50 19.51 -6.42 -14.96
CA TYR A 50 18.45 -7.26 -14.40
C TYR A 50 17.23 -7.30 -15.32
N ILE A 51 16.47 -8.37 -15.21
CA ILE A 51 15.13 -8.50 -15.76
C ILE A 51 14.19 -8.97 -14.64
N GLY A 52 12.93 -8.60 -14.74
CA GLY A 52 11.96 -8.99 -13.73
C GLY A 52 10.52 -8.88 -14.21
N GLY A 53 9.64 -9.35 -13.36
CA GLY A 53 8.20 -9.15 -13.48
C GLY A 53 7.69 -8.35 -12.33
N HIS A 54 6.60 -7.61 -12.54
CA HIS A 54 5.89 -6.90 -11.49
C HIS A 54 4.40 -7.14 -11.59
N VAL A 55 3.76 -7.08 -10.45
CA VAL A 55 2.32 -6.96 -10.29
C VAL A 55 2.04 -5.68 -9.55
N GLY A 56 0.92 -5.05 -9.81
CA GLY A 56 0.62 -3.80 -9.14
C GLY A 56 -0.85 -3.48 -9.14
N TYR A 57 -1.14 -2.45 -8.38
CA TYR A 57 -2.44 -1.86 -8.24
C TYR A 57 -2.35 -0.37 -8.58
N GLY A 58 -3.26 0.12 -9.43
CA GLY A 58 -3.29 1.50 -9.86
C GLY A 58 -4.54 2.21 -9.36
N LEU A 59 -4.34 3.37 -8.79
CA LEU A 59 -5.38 4.31 -8.38
C LEU A 59 -5.17 5.64 -9.12
N GLY A 60 -6.23 6.38 -9.30
CA GLY A 60 -6.14 7.67 -9.97
C GLY A 60 -7.42 8.01 -10.69
N GLY A 61 -7.31 8.83 -11.69
CA GLY A 61 -8.48 9.24 -12.44
C GLY A 61 -8.18 10.09 -13.64
N SER A 62 -9.17 10.16 -14.48
CA SER A 62 -9.24 11.04 -15.62
C SER A 62 -10.17 12.20 -15.29
N ASN A 63 -9.60 13.38 -15.04
CA ASN A 63 -10.36 14.61 -14.94
C ASN A 63 -10.71 15.07 -16.35
N TRP A 64 -11.97 15.20 -16.62
CA TRP A 64 -12.42 15.50 -17.97
C TRP A 64 -13.29 16.75 -18.08
N SER A 65 -13.22 17.37 -19.24
CA SER A 65 -14.13 18.42 -19.68
C SER A 65 -14.60 18.13 -21.10
N ALA A 66 -15.83 18.47 -21.42
CA ALA A 66 -16.38 18.30 -22.75
C ALA A 66 -17.13 19.55 -23.20
N THR A 67 -17.00 19.87 -24.48
CA THR A 67 -17.82 20.87 -25.16
C THR A 67 -18.82 20.18 -26.03
N GLN A 68 -20.10 20.62 -25.99
CA GLN A 68 -21.19 20.11 -26.80
C GLN A 68 -21.33 20.93 -28.06
N ALA A 69 -21.37 20.30 -29.22
CA ALA A 69 -21.72 20.98 -30.48
C ALA A 69 -23.21 21.35 -30.52
N GLY A 70 -23.57 22.39 -31.25
CA GLY A 70 -24.97 22.81 -31.43
C GLY A 70 -25.39 24.04 -30.63
N GLY A 71 -24.46 24.88 -30.20
CA GLY A 71 -24.76 26.24 -29.72
C GLY A 71 -24.97 26.38 -28.22
N SER A 72 -24.85 25.33 -27.45
CA SER A 72 -24.78 25.39 -26.00
C SER A 72 -23.31 25.57 -25.57
N THR A 73 -22.99 26.72 -25.02
CA THR A 73 -21.64 27.02 -24.45
C THR A 73 -21.41 26.34 -23.10
N SER A 74 -22.30 25.46 -22.65
CA SER A 74 -22.11 24.77 -21.39
C SER A 74 -20.99 23.72 -21.52
N SER A 75 -19.85 23.98 -20.88
CA SER A 75 -18.84 22.96 -20.67
C SER A 75 -19.35 21.96 -19.64
N LEU A 76 -19.27 20.69 -19.98
CA LEU A 76 -19.48 19.59 -19.05
C LEU A 76 -18.14 19.21 -18.47
N SER A 77 -18.13 18.82 -17.23
CA SER A 77 -16.90 18.33 -16.59
C SER A 77 -17.24 17.25 -15.58
N GLY A 78 -16.26 16.44 -15.27
CA GLY A 78 -16.37 15.37 -14.28
C GLY A 78 -15.03 14.68 -14.07
N THR A 79 -15.06 13.62 -13.27
CA THR A 79 -13.91 12.75 -13.03
C THR A 79 -14.33 11.31 -13.26
N ILE A 80 -13.52 10.56 -13.98
CA ILE A 80 -13.62 9.10 -14.06
C ILE A 80 -12.59 8.56 -13.09
N GLY A 81 -13.03 8.12 -11.90
CA GLY A 81 -12.16 7.52 -10.90
C GLY A 81 -11.82 6.08 -11.27
N PHE A 82 -10.56 5.72 -11.21
CA PHE A 82 -10.09 4.36 -11.49
C PHE A 82 -10.28 3.41 -10.31
N SER A 83 -10.61 3.95 -9.15
CA SER A 83 -11.13 3.17 -8.01
C SER A 83 -12.53 2.59 -8.26
N ASN A 84 -13.28 3.14 -9.22
CA ASN A 84 -14.55 2.60 -9.67
C ASN A 84 -14.33 1.74 -10.92
N ALA A 85 -13.70 0.60 -10.73
CA ALA A 85 -13.30 -0.27 -11.82
C ALA A 85 -14.45 -0.64 -12.75
N TYR A 86 -14.13 -0.75 -14.02
CA TYR A 86 -15.13 -0.83 -15.06
C TYR A 86 -15.77 -2.20 -15.23
N ASN A 87 -15.18 -3.28 -14.76
CA ASN A 87 -15.79 -4.60 -14.94
C ASN A 87 -15.04 -5.81 -14.39
N PHE A 88 -14.07 -5.68 -13.55
CA PHE A 88 -13.38 -6.82 -12.98
C PHE A 88 -13.92 -7.08 -11.57
N ALA A 89 -14.34 -8.30 -11.28
CA ALA A 89 -14.83 -8.71 -9.97
C ALA A 89 -15.83 -7.74 -9.29
N GLY A 90 -16.81 -7.24 -10.06
CA GLY A 90 -17.87 -6.40 -9.49
C GLY A 90 -17.48 -4.97 -9.13
N GLY A 91 -16.39 -4.45 -9.69
CA GLY A 91 -15.95 -3.07 -9.46
C GLY A 91 -14.83 -2.95 -8.42
N THR A 92 -14.14 -4.03 -8.16
CA THR A 92 -13.01 -4.06 -7.27
C THR A 92 -11.71 -3.85 -8.04
N GLY A 93 -11.16 -2.68 -8.05
CA GLY A 93 -9.78 -2.41 -8.33
C GLY A 93 -9.30 -2.34 -9.79
N SER A 94 -8.17 -1.74 -9.94
CA SER A 94 -7.41 -1.52 -11.16
C SER A 94 -6.06 -2.20 -11.05
N TYR A 95 -5.91 -3.39 -11.61
CA TYR A 95 -4.71 -4.21 -11.50
C TYR A 95 -3.83 -4.08 -12.74
N LEU A 96 -2.54 -4.27 -12.56
CA LEU A 96 -1.58 -4.37 -13.66
C LEU A 96 -0.60 -5.53 -13.43
N LEU A 97 -0.15 -6.08 -14.54
CA LEU A 97 0.93 -7.05 -14.63
C LEU A 97 1.95 -6.50 -15.62
N GLY A 98 3.23 -6.78 -15.41
CA GLY A 98 4.21 -6.29 -16.34
C GLY A 98 5.58 -6.93 -16.22
N LEU A 99 6.42 -6.51 -17.14
CA LEU A 99 7.82 -6.88 -17.19
C LEU A 99 8.67 -5.63 -17.04
N GLN A 100 9.87 -5.82 -16.51
CA GLN A 100 10.85 -4.74 -16.36
C GLN A 100 12.26 -5.24 -16.63
N ALA A 101 13.11 -4.33 -17.08
CA ALA A 101 14.52 -4.58 -17.26
C ALA A 101 15.30 -3.29 -16.95
N GLY A 102 16.51 -3.44 -16.43
CA GLY A 102 17.32 -2.29 -16.10
C GLY A 102 18.79 -2.61 -15.95
N TYR A 103 19.56 -1.57 -15.72
CA TYR A 103 20.96 -1.63 -15.36
C TYR A 103 21.25 -0.67 -14.23
N ASP A 104 21.94 -1.16 -13.22
CA ASP A 104 22.40 -0.37 -12.08
C ASP A 104 23.92 -0.35 -12.03
N HIS A 105 24.47 0.76 -11.59
CA HIS A 105 25.88 0.92 -11.28
C HIS A 105 26.04 1.47 -9.86
N MET A 106 26.72 0.70 -9.01
CA MET A 106 26.97 1.07 -7.62
C MET A 106 28.34 1.73 -7.49
N ALA A 107 28.38 2.94 -6.96
CA ALA A 107 29.62 3.62 -6.61
C ALA A 107 30.18 3.12 -5.27
N ALA A 108 31.48 3.30 -5.05
CA ALA A 108 32.18 2.90 -3.82
C ALA A 108 31.62 3.57 -2.53
N SER A 109 30.82 4.60 -2.66
CA SER A 109 30.15 5.35 -1.58
C SER A 109 28.76 4.82 -1.21
N HIS A 110 28.38 3.62 -1.62
CA HIS A 110 27.07 3.00 -1.44
C HIS A 110 25.92 3.70 -2.20
N TRP A 111 26.21 4.67 -3.03
CA TRP A 111 25.26 5.27 -3.95
C TRP A 111 25.14 4.47 -5.23
N LEU A 112 23.93 4.36 -5.72
CA LEU A 112 23.59 3.68 -6.96
C LEU A 112 22.95 4.66 -7.93
N VAL A 113 23.34 4.54 -9.21
CA VAL A 113 22.65 5.18 -10.33
C VAL A 113 22.27 4.11 -11.34
N GLY A 114 21.09 4.21 -11.91
CA GLY A 114 20.62 3.20 -12.84
C GLY A 114 19.55 3.72 -13.79
N VAL A 115 19.18 2.84 -14.71
CA VAL A 115 18.06 3.05 -15.63
C VAL A 115 17.16 1.82 -15.59
N VAL A 116 15.87 2.04 -15.70
CA VAL A 116 14.85 0.98 -15.76
C VAL A 116 13.84 1.29 -16.85
N ALA A 117 13.49 0.29 -17.61
CA ALA A 117 12.36 0.32 -18.53
C ALA A 117 11.35 -0.75 -18.10
N ASP A 118 10.08 -0.41 -18.16
CA ASP A 118 9.01 -1.33 -17.86
C ASP A 118 7.84 -1.20 -18.84
N VAL A 119 7.08 -2.28 -18.91
CA VAL A 119 5.82 -2.36 -19.66
C VAL A 119 4.80 -3.12 -18.84
N SER A 120 3.56 -2.64 -18.83
CA SER A 120 2.44 -3.26 -18.13
C SER A 120 1.34 -3.63 -19.12
N PHE A 121 1.11 -4.93 -19.26
CA PHE A 121 0.01 -5.53 -20.05
C PHE A 121 -0.17 -7.00 -19.62
N PRO A 122 -1.39 -7.53 -19.56
CA PRO A 122 -2.63 -6.81 -19.71
C PRO A 122 -2.78 -5.78 -18.58
N SER A 123 -3.34 -4.63 -18.93
CA SER A 123 -3.67 -3.61 -17.96
C SER A 123 -5.19 -3.62 -17.73
N PHE A 124 -5.59 -3.68 -16.47
CA PHE A 124 -6.98 -3.58 -16.06
C PHE A 124 -7.26 -2.22 -15.41
N LEU A 125 -6.39 -1.24 -15.67
CA LEU A 125 -6.53 0.12 -15.19
C LEU A 125 -7.67 0.81 -15.95
N GLY A 126 -8.67 1.31 -15.22
CA GLY A 126 -9.76 2.01 -15.83
C GLY A 126 -10.87 2.36 -14.85
N GLY A 127 -11.83 3.12 -15.34
CA GLY A 127 -12.97 3.51 -14.55
C GLY A 127 -14.13 3.98 -15.38
N THR A 128 -15.29 4.11 -14.75
CA THR A 128 -16.53 4.62 -15.39
C THR A 128 -17.10 5.79 -14.63
N ALA A 129 -17.78 6.69 -15.35
CA ALA A 129 -18.60 7.72 -14.77
C ALA A 129 -19.88 7.90 -15.57
N THR A 130 -21.01 8.00 -14.91
CA THR A 130 -22.29 8.29 -15.54
C THR A 130 -22.70 9.74 -15.26
N LEU A 131 -23.02 10.48 -16.32
CA LEU A 131 -23.49 11.85 -16.23
C LEU A 131 -24.89 11.98 -16.83
N SER A 132 -25.76 12.69 -16.13
CA SER A 132 -27.11 13.00 -16.59
C SER A 132 -27.32 14.52 -16.56
N THR A 133 -27.59 15.11 -17.73
CA THR A 133 -27.90 16.53 -17.86
C THR A 133 -28.95 16.77 -18.97
N PRO A 134 -29.65 17.89 -18.94
CA PRO A 134 -30.58 18.23 -20.03
C PRO A 134 -29.91 18.36 -21.42
N VAL A 135 -28.59 18.60 -21.45
CA VAL A 135 -27.83 18.82 -22.69
C VAL A 135 -27.44 17.50 -23.36
N ILE A 136 -27.09 16.50 -22.61
CA ILE A 136 -26.56 15.23 -23.13
C ILE A 136 -27.53 14.05 -22.93
N GLY A 137 -28.63 14.25 -22.22
CA GLY A 137 -29.38 13.13 -21.67
C GLY A 137 -28.57 12.42 -20.57
N THR A 138 -28.58 11.10 -20.55
CA THR A 138 -27.75 10.27 -19.65
C THR A 138 -26.75 9.50 -20.48
N ALA A 139 -25.47 9.68 -20.19
CA ALA A 139 -24.39 8.97 -20.86
C ALA A 139 -23.38 8.41 -19.82
N ASN A 140 -22.87 7.22 -20.11
CA ASN A 140 -21.77 6.60 -19.38
C ASN A 140 -20.47 6.82 -20.14
N TYR A 141 -19.43 7.18 -19.43
CA TYR A 141 -18.06 7.36 -19.93
C TYR A 141 -17.15 6.32 -19.27
N LEU A 142 -16.38 5.62 -20.09
CA LEU A 142 -15.35 4.68 -19.69
C LEU A 142 -14.01 5.21 -20.19
N ASP A 143 -13.04 5.27 -19.32
CA ASP A 143 -11.61 5.45 -19.66
C ASP A 143 -10.85 4.21 -19.20
N ARG A 144 -10.13 3.55 -20.12
CA ARG A 144 -9.40 2.33 -19.89
C ARG A 144 -8.00 2.42 -20.49
N VAL A 145 -6.99 2.19 -19.66
CA VAL A 145 -5.59 2.08 -20.08
C VAL A 145 -5.35 0.64 -20.54
N GLU A 146 -5.15 0.43 -21.84
CA GLU A 146 -4.90 -0.89 -22.41
C GLU A 146 -3.46 -1.35 -22.21
N PHE A 147 -2.53 -0.39 -22.22
CA PHE A 147 -1.10 -0.62 -22.13
C PHE A 147 -0.45 0.60 -21.49
N SER A 148 0.53 0.38 -20.64
CA SER A 148 1.39 1.43 -20.13
C SER A 148 2.85 0.97 -20.08
N GLY A 149 3.76 1.94 -20.03
CA GLY A 149 5.17 1.66 -19.87
C GLY A 149 5.94 2.90 -19.47
N SER A 150 7.16 2.70 -18.99
CA SER A 150 8.03 3.83 -18.62
C SER A 150 9.49 3.58 -18.93
N LEU A 151 10.23 4.68 -19.07
CA LEU A 151 11.69 4.71 -19.09
C LEU A 151 12.15 5.70 -18.03
N ARG A 152 12.83 5.21 -17.00
CA ARG A 152 13.16 5.99 -15.80
C ARG A 152 14.63 5.89 -15.45
N GLY A 153 15.20 7.01 -14.98
CA GLY A 153 16.44 7.02 -14.22
C GLY A 153 16.14 6.64 -12.77
N ARG A 154 17.13 6.05 -12.09
CA ARG A 154 16.99 5.69 -10.68
C ARG A 154 18.26 6.07 -9.92
N VAL A 155 18.10 6.63 -8.73
CA VAL A 155 19.18 6.96 -7.79
C VAL A 155 18.85 6.29 -6.47
N GLY A 156 19.78 5.51 -5.94
CA GLY A 156 19.56 4.73 -4.73
C GLY A 156 20.73 4.81 -3.76
N TYR A 157 20.47 4.34 -2.55
CA TYR A 157 21.45 4.21 -1.49
C TYR A 157 21.31 2.84 -0.82
N ALA A 158 22.39 2.07 -0.78
CA ALA A 158 22.47 0.79 -0.10
C ALA A 158 23.22 0.96 1.22
N PRO A 159 22.53 1.07 2.36
CA PRO A 159 23.18 1.29 3.66
C PRO A 159 23.97 0.08 4.12
N ASN A 160 24.97 0.31 4.97
CA ASN A 160 25.85 -0.74 5.53
C ASN A 160 25.13 -1.72 6.48
N PHE A 161 23.98 -1.36 7.00
CA PHE A 161 23.19 -2.32 7.78
C PHE A 161 22.67 -3.41 6.84
N GLY A 162 22.60 -4.62 7.33
CA GLY A 162 22.15 -5.75 6.56
C GLY A 162 23.08 -6.18 5.44
N ASN A 163 24.38 -5.96 5.60
CA ASN A 163 25.39 -6.30 4.60
C ASN A 163 25.13 -5.69 3.22
N GLY A 164 24.48 -4.50 3.18
CA GLY A 164 24.13 -3.84 1.91
C GLY A 164 23.00 -4.52 1.11
N ASN A 165 22.27 -5.45 1.71
CA ASN A 165 21.19 -6.19 1.03
C ASN A 165 19.93 -5.36 0.78
N TRP A 166 19.85 -4.16 1.33
CA TRP A 166 18.75 -3.25 1.14
C TRP A 166 19.16 -2.10 0.23
N LEU A 167 18.31 -1.76 -0.70
CA LEU A 167 18.47 -0.61 -1.58
C LEU A 167 17.22 0.26 -1.47
N PHE A 168 17.38 1.48 -1.03
CA PHE A 168 16.35 2.52 -1.07
C PHE A 168 16.60 3.41 -2.26
N TYR A 169 15.59 3.70 -3.07
CA TYR A 169 15.79 4.49 -4.28
C TYR A 169 14.63 5.42 -4.59
N ALA A 170 14.96 6.49 -5.30
CA ALA A 170 14.03 7.34 -6.01
C ALA A 170 14.19 7.12 -7.51
N THR A 171 13.12 7.29 -8.27
CA THR A 171 13.09 7.08 -9.71
C THR A 171 12.27 8.16 -10.39
N GLY A 172 12.57 8.46 -11.65
CA GLY A 172 11.79 9.40 -12.43
C GLY A 172 12.16 9.38 -13.90
N GLY A 173 11.22 9.74 -14.75
CA GLY A 173 11.42 9.65 -16.18
C GLY A 173 10.18 9.93 -17.01
N LEU A 174 10.12 9.27 -18.17
CA LEU A 174 9.02 9.36 -19.12
C LEU A 174 8.11 8.15 -19.00
N ALA A 175 6.82 8.36 -19.13
CA ALA A 175 5.80 7.31 -19.21
C ALA A 175 4.98 7.45 -20.49
N ILE A 176 4.49 6.32 -20.97
CA ILE A 176 3.57 6.24 -22.09
C ILE A 176 2.35 5.41 -21.71
N SER A 177 1.18 5.75 -22.24
CA SER A 177 -0.02 4.91 -22.16
C SER A 177 -0.77 4.89 -23.48
N TYR A 178 -1.54 3.83 -23.69
CA TYR A 178 -2.51 3.68 -24.75
C TYR A 178 -3.88 3.50 -24.12
N ASP A 179 -4.75 4.49 -24.28
CA ASP A 179 -6.04 4.51 -23.62
C ASP A 179 -7.16 4.30 -24.64
N GLN A 180 -8.25 3.68 -24.19
CA GLN A 180 -9.50 3.60 -24.91
C GLN A 180 -10.57 4.37 -24.13
N PHE A 181 -11.20 5.36 -24.80
CA PHE A 181 -12.41 5.99 -24.30
C PHE A 181 -13.64 5.38 -24.96
N THR A 182 -14.65 5.10 -24.15
CA THR A 182 -15.96 4.66 -24.61
C THR A 182 -17.03 5.57 -24.03
N ARG A 183 -17.93 6.04 -24.89
CA ARG A 183 -19.13 6.76 -24.49
C ARG A 183 -20.36 5.95 -24.86
N THR A 184 -21.23 5.67 -23.91
CA THR A 184 -22.51 4.95 -24.14
C THR A 184 -23.68 5.85 -23.80
N GLN A 185 -24.56 6.09 -24.74
CA GLN A 185 -25.82 6.82 -24.49
C GLN A 185 -26.79 5.88 -23.77
N LEU A 186 -27.23 6.24 -22.55
CA LEU A 186 -28.18 5.45 -21.76
C LEU A 186 -29.61 5.94 -21.89
N ALA A 187 -29.80 7.27 -21.93
CA ALA A 187 -31.13 7.88 -22.11
C ALA A 187 -31.04 9.26 -22.77
N GLY A 188 -32.09 9.65 -23.48
CA GLY A 188 -32.18 10.93 -24.19
C GLY A 188 -31.29 10.97 -25.44
N ILE A 189 -31.35 12.10 -26.14
CA ILE A 189 -30.51 12.40 -27.31
C ILE A 189 -29.74 13.69 -27.01
N PRO A 190 -28.39 13.70 -27.17
CA PRO A 190 -27.60 14.90 -26.92
C PRO A 190 -27.93 16.03 -27.89
N ILE A 191 -27.92 17.27 -27.42
CA ILE A 191 -28.14 18.46 -28.25
C ILE A 191 -27.07 18.55 -29.35
N GLY A 192 -27.52 18.65 -30.60
CA GLY A 192 -26.61 18.67 -31.75
C GLY A 192 -26.05 17.32 -32.16
N GLY A 193 -26.36 16.26 -31.41
CA GLY A 193 -25.92 14.89 -31.67
C GLY A 193 -27.03 13.99 -32.24
N THR A 194 -26.64 12.78 -32.58
CA THR A 194 -27.49 11.71 -33.12
C THR A 194 -27.51 10.45 -32.27
N ALA A 195 -26.79 10.43 -31.15
CA ALA A 195 -26.73 9.27 -30.29
C ALA A 195 -28.07 8.99 -29.62
N VAL A 196 -28.73 7.90 -29.99
CA VAL A 196 -29.93 7.37 -29.34
C VAL A 196 -29.52 6.45 -28.17
N PRO A 197 -30.42 6.14 -27.21
CA PRO A 197 -30.16 5.15 -26.18
C PRO A 197 -29.64 3.83 -26.75
N GLY A 198 -28.53 3.33 -26.21
CA GLY A 198 -27.81 2.15 -26.73
C GLY A 198 -26.67 2.47 -27.72
N THR A 199 -26.52 3.72 -28.17
CA THR A 199 -25.37 4.11 -29.02
C THR A 199 -24.09 4.03 -28.22
N ILE A 200 -23.09 3.29 -28.75
CA ILE A 200 -21.75 3.15 -28.19
C ILE A 200 -20.75 3.79 -29.16
N GLU A 201 -19.93 4.68 -28.66
CA GLU A 201 -18.85 5.33 -29.40
C GLU A 201 -17.52 5.00 -28.73
N ASN A 202 -16.61 4.42 -29.51
CA ASN A 202 -15.25 4.10 -29.05
C ASN A 202 -14.26 5.05 -29.71
N ALA A 203 -13.39 5.66 -28.92
CA ALA A 203 -12.27 6.44 -29.40
C ALA A 203 -10.98 5.75 -28.94
N PHE A 204 -10.27 5.16 -29.90
CA PHE A 204 -8.93 4.63 -29.65
C PHE A 204 -7.94 5.79 -29.71
N LEU A 205 -7.15 5.91 -28.66
CA LEU A 205 -6.20 7.00 -28.55
C LEU A 205 -4.86 6.65 -29.14
N THR A 206 -4.27 7.67 -29.72
CA THR A 206 -2.82 7.70 -29.87
C THR A 206 -2.14 7.68 -28.51
N PRO A 207 -0.90 7.22 -28.41
CA PRO A 207 -0.20 7.15 -27.14
C PRO A 207 -0.20 8.50 -26.44
N ARG A 208 -0.40 8.49 -25.13
CA ARG A 208 -0.09 9.60 -24.25
C ARG A 208 1.38 9.49 -23.85
N VAL A 209 2.02 10.63 -23.70
CA VAL A 209 3.37 10.73 -23.14
C VAL A 209 3.30 11.64 -21.94
N GLY A 210 3.81 11.18 -20.82
CA GLY A 210 3.76 11.88 -19.55
C GLY A 210 5.06 11.77 -18.77
N GLY A 211 5.05 12.35 -17.57
CA GLY A 211 6.13 12.26 -16.60
C GLY A 211 5.77 11.27 -15.51
N VAL A 212 6.77 10.52 -15.04
CA VAL A 212 6.64 9.60 -13.91
C VAL A 212 7.70 9.89 -12.88
N ALA A 213 7.33 9.83 -11.61
CA ALA A 213 8.24 9.92 -10.46
C ALA A 213 7.80 8.92 -9.39
N GLY A 214 8.76 8.42 -8.62
CA GLY A 214 8.45 7.46 -7.57
C GLY A 214 9.61 7.16 -6.67
N ALA A 215 9.36 6.23 -5.74
CA ALA A 215 10.35 5.74 -4.81
C ALA A 215 10.07 4.28 -4.49
N GLY A 216 11.09 3.58 -4.07
CA GLY A 216 10.95 2.16 -3.74
C GLY A 216 12.06 1.64 -2.85
N VAL A 217 11.85 0.42 -2.42
CA VAL A 217 12.81 -0.38 -1.71
C VAL A 217 13.02 -1.70 -2.44
N GLU A 218 14.25 -2.14 -2.55
CA GLU A 218 14.59 -3.43 -3.14
C GLU A 218 15.46 -4.20 -2.13
N VAL A 219 15.19 -5.50 -1.97
CA VAL A 219 15.91 -6.37 -1.04
C VAL A 219 16.48 -7.56 -1.79
N ALA A 220 17.74 -7.85 -1.55
CA ALA A 220 18.39 -9.06 -2.06
C ALA A 220 17.90 -10.27 -1.28
N LEU A 221 17.23 -11.20 -1.97
CA LEU A 221 16.73 -12.46 -1.41
C LEU A 221 17.74 -13.59 -1.55
N ALA A 222 18.51 -13.56 -2.61
CA ALA A 222 19.59 -14.49 -2.94
C ALA A 222 20.61 -13.79 -3.85
N SER A 223 21.67 -14.49 -4.23
CA SER A 223 22.73 -13.91 -5.08
C SER A 223 22.23 -13.21 -6.34
N HIS A 224 21.25 -13.80 -7.00
CA HIS A 224 20.70 -13.27 -8.26
C HIS A 224 19.26 -12.79 -8.16
N TRP A 225 18.58 -12.99 -7.03
CA TRP A 225 17.18 -12.66 -6.88
C TRP A 225 16.97 -11.50 -5.93
N THR A 226 16.24 -10.51 -6.38
CA THR A 226 15.81 -9.38 -5.55
C THR A 226 14.31 -9.19 -5.63
N ALA A 227 13.70 -8.79 -4.51
CA ALA A 227 12.31 -8.36 -4.47
C ALA A 227 12.27 -6.84 -4.32
N GLN A 228 11.38 -6.18 -5.05
CA GLN A 228 11.17 -4.74 -4.95
C GLN A 228 9.73 -4.42 -4.57
N PHE A 229 9.59 -3.29 -3.89
CA PHE A 229 8.32 -2.64 -3.64
C PHE A 229 8.47 -1.17 -4.05
N GLU A 230 7.58 -0.69 -4.93
CA GLU A 230 7.72 0.60 -5.58
C GLU A 230 6.38 1.32 -5.64
N TYR A 231 6.40 2.60 -5.34
CA TYR A 231 5.31 3.52 -5.63
C TYR A 231 5.69 4.43 -6.79
N LEU A 232 4.79 4.58 -7.77
CA LEU A 232 4.93 5.48 -8.90
C LEU A 232 3.73 6.41 -8.99
N PHE A 233 4.01 7.69 -9.19
CA PHE A 233 3.02 8.68 -9.61
C PHE A 233 3.31 9.08 -11.04
N THR A 234 2.30 9.00 -11.91
CA THR A 234 2.40 9.31 -13.33
C THR A 234 1.35 10.35 -13.73
N ASP A 235 1.80 11.41 -14.38
CA ASP A 235 0.95 12.41 -15.01
C ASP A 235 1.08 12.26 -16.53
N TYR A 236 0.01 11.78 -17.17
CA TYR A 236 -0.06 11.58 -18.62
C TYR A 236 -0.59 12.81 -19.37
N GLY A 237 -0.88 13.90 -18.66
CA GLY A 237 -1.38 15.13 -19.22
C GLY A 237 -2.74 15.01 -19.92
N THR A 238 -3.09 16.04 -20.66
CA THR A 238 -4.40 16.16 -21.28
C THR A 238 -4.42 15.61 -22.69
N ARG A 239 -5.47 14.85 -23.02
CA ARG A 239 -5.79 14.35 -24.37
C ARG A 239 -7.21 14.73 -24.78
N SER A 240 -7.38 15.01 -26.07
CA SER A 240 -8.70 15.32 -26.67
C SER A 240 -9.16 14.17 -27.55
N VAL A 241 -10.42 13.81 -27.41
CA VAL A 241 -11.14 12.89 -28.30
C VAL A 241 -12.46 13.50 -28.73
N THR A 242 -13.02 13.01 -29.84
CA THR A 242 -14.31 13.44 -30.33
C THR A 242 -15.28 12.27 -30.38
N PHE A 243 -16.48 12.47 -29.89
CA PHE A 243 -17.59 11.55 -29.98
C PHE A 243 -18.61 12.15 -30.98
N PRO A 244 -18.56 11.76 -32.27
CA PRO A 244 -19.38 12.38 -33.31
C PRO A 244 -20.88 12.24 -33.09
N ALA A 245 -21.37 11.04 -32.72
CA ALA A 245 -22.79 10.83 -32.47
C ALA A 245 -23.27 11.57 -31.20
N GLY A 246 -22.41 11.72 -30.22
CA GLY A 246 -22.63 12.53 -29.03
C GLY A 246 -22.50 14.03 -29.29
N ALA A 247 -21.96 14.43 -30.45
CA ALA A 247 -21.59 15.80 -30.80
C ALA A 247 -20.67 16.46 -29.74
N GLN A 248 -19.75 15.68 -29.18
CA GLN A 248 -18.89 16.12 -28.10
C GLN A 248 -17.43 16.13 -28.50
N ARG A 249 -16.69 17.17 -28.08
CA ARG A 249 -15.25 17.17 -27.95
C ARG A 249 -14.91 17.00 -26.46
N PHE A 250 -14.24 15.92 -26.15
CA PHE A 250 -13.91 15.48 -24.80
C PHE A 250 -12.41 15.63 -24.56
N ASN A 251 -12.02 16.29 -23.47
CA ASN A 251 -10.64 16.41 -23.04
C ASN A 251 -10.49 15.68 -21.72
N SER A 252 -9.50 14.82 -21.62
CA SER A 252 -9.20 14.03 -20.42
C SER A 252 -7.78 14.31 -19.96
N ASP A 253 -7.61 14.59 -18.70
CA ASP A 253 -6.35 14.76 -17.99
C ASP A 253 -6.17 13.58 -17.05
N LEU A 254 -5.20 12.70 -17.36
CA LEU A 254 -5.03 11.41 -16.70
C LEU A 254 -3.85 11.43 -15.76
N THR A 255 -4.10 11.14 -14.50
CA THR A 255 -3.08 10.89 -13.50
C THR A 255 -3.27 9.51 -12.86
N LEU A 256 -2.17 8.80 -12.61
CA LEU A 256 -2.16 7.49 -11.97
C LEU A 256 -1.17 7.45 -10.81
N SER A 257 -1.57 6.78 -9.76
CA SER A 257 -0.72 6.32 -8.66
C SER A 257 -0.68 4.81 -8.70
N GLU A 258 0.50 4.24 -8.78
CA GLU A 258 0.67 2.79 -8.91
C GLU A 258 1.54 2.27 -7.79
N LEU A 259 1.08 1.21 -7.17
CA LEU A 259 1.82 0.45 -6.20
C LEU A 259 2.22 -0.87 -6.82
N ARG A 260 3.51 -1.15 -6.85
CA ARG A 260 4.05 -2.31 -7.56
C ARG A 260 4.92 -3.16 -6.65
N THR A 261 4.77 -4.48 -6.75
CA THR A 261 5.69 -5.45 -6.20
C THR A 261 6.33 -6.21 -7.34
N GLY A 262 7.64 -6.32 -7.33
CA GLY A 262 8.40 -6.98 -8.40
C GLY A 262 9.41 -7.99 -7.88
N LEU A 263 9.74 -8.94 -8.74
CA LEU A 263 10.83 -9.89 -8.55
C LEU A 263 11.78 -9.77 -9.71
N ASN A 264 13.07 -9.52 -9.41
CA ASN A 264 14.11 -9.32 -10.40
C ASN A 264 15.15 -10.43 -10.34
N TYR A 265 15.64 -10.84 -11.49
CA TYR A 265 16.84 -11.66 -11.66
C TYR A 265 17.98 -10.79 -12.15
N ARG A 266 19.09 -10.77 -11.41
CA ARG A 266 20.30 -9.97 -11.71
C ARG A 266 21.38 -10.83 -12.34
N PHE A 267 22.00 -10.31 -13.41
CA PHE A 267 23.08 -10.98 -14.17
C PHE A 267 24.44 -10.46 -13.68
N ASN A 268 24.82 -10.78 -12.47
CA ASN A 268 26.11 -10.35 -11.91
C ASN A 268 27.13 -11.49 -12.04
N ASP A 269 28.25 -11.23 -12.69
CA ASP A 269 29.26 -12.25 -13.01
C ASP A 269 30.14 -12.68 -11.82
N ASP A 270 30.22 -11.90 -10.74
CA ASP A 270 31.21 -12.09 -9.68
C ASP A 270 30.69 -12.69 -8.36
N MET A 271 29.46 -13.17 -8.30
CA MET A 271 28.86 -13.70 -7.04
C MET A 271 29.13 -15.19 -6.80
N SER A 272 30.12 -15.79 -7.49
CA SER A 272 30.36 -17.23 -7.48
C SER A 272 30.99 -17.82 -6.19
N THR A 273 31.33 -17.01 -5.19
CA THR A 273 32.05 -17.49 -3.99
C THR A 273 31.28 -17.40 -2.67
N SER A 274 30.07 -16.83 -2.64
CA SER A 274 29.27 -16.73 -1.41
C SER A 274 27.83 -17.22 -1.57
N ALA A 275 27.49 -17.81 -2.70
CA ALA A 275 26.13 -18.00 -3.20
C ALA A 275 25.29 -19.08 -2.52
N ASP A 276 25.85 -19.92 -1.69
CA ASP A 276 25.13 -21.05 -1.06
C ASP A 276 24.57 -20.76 0.32
N LYS A 277 24.71 -19.53 0.81
CA LYS A 277 24.07 -19.14 2.06
C LYS A 277 22.82 -18.32 1.73
N ALA A 278 21.66 -18.87 2.02
CA ALA A 278 20.41 -18.13 2.00
C ALA A 278 20.62 -16.76 2.69
N VAL A 279 20.42 -15.68 1.94
CA VAL A 279 20.47 -14.34 2.49
C VAL A 279 19.27 -14.23 3.44
N THR A 280 19.54 -14.39 4.74
CA THR A 280 18.53 -14.08 5.75
C THR A 280 18.33 -12.57 5.71
N PRO A 281 17.11 -12.06 5.46
CA PRO A 281 16.86 -10.63 5.52
C PRO A 281 17.37 -10.12 6.86
N PRO A 282 18.26 -9.11 6.87
CA PRO A 282 18.81 -8.64 8.12
C PRO A 282 17.70 -8.00 8.96
N ALA A 283 17.71 -8.25 10.24
CA ALA A 283 16.92 -7.46 11.14
C ALA A 283 17.34 -5.99 10.99
N LEU A 284 16.42 -5.12 10.60
CA LEU A 284 16.65 -3.67 10.53
C LEU A 284 16.69 -3.05 11.92
N GLN A 285 17.33 -3.76 12.86
CA GLN A 285 17.45 -3.34 14.24
C GLN A 285 18.92 -3.37 14.66
N THR A 286 19.38 -2.24 15.15
CA THR A 286 20.62 -2.12 15.95
C THR A 286 20.25 -2.00 17.42
N ASP A 287 21.25 -1.94 18.32
CA ASP A 287 21.01 -1.72 19.74
C ASP A 287 20.22 -0.44 20.04
N ASN A 288 20.35 0.59 19.19
CA ASN A 288 19.76 1.91 19.41
C ASN A 288 18.72 2.33 18.37
N PHE A 289 18.54 1.58 17.28
CA PHE A 289 17.66 1.93 16.21
C PHE A 289 16.89 0.72 15.69
N ALA A 290 15.60 0.86 15.44
CA ALA A 290 14.77 -0.17 14.84
C ALA A 290 13.91 0.41 13.70
N VAL A 291 13.74 -0.36 12.63
CA VAL A 291 12.83 -0.07 11.54
C VAL A 291 11.99 -1.31 11.29
N HIS A 292 10.68 -1.13 11.31
CA HIS A 292 9.72 -2.11 10.82
C HIS A 292 8.87 -1.47 9.74
N GLY A 293 8.28 -2.26 8.89
CA GLY A 293 7.38 -1.79 7.84
C GLY A 293 6.20 -2.72 7.71
N GLN A 294 5.06 -2.14 7.35
CA GLN A 294 3.84 -2.86 7.08
C GLN A 294 3.14 -2.22 5.91
N THR A 295 2.52 -3.03 5.07
CA THR A 295 1.60 -2.59 4.04
C THR A 295 0.35 -3.42 4.10
N THR A 296 -0.80 -2.76 3.96
CA THR A 296 -2.09 -3.43 3.92
C THR A 296 -2.80 -3.05 2.64
N PHE A 297 -3.29 -4.04 1.94
CA PHE A 297 -4.24 -3.87 0.87
C PHE A 297 -5.54 -4.56 1.26
N LEU A 298 -6.62 -3.80 1.28
CA LEU A 298 -7.94 -4.29 1.61
C LEU A 298 -8.87 -4.06 0.44
N GLU A 299 -9.53 -5.11 0.02
CA GLU A 299 -10.58 -5.09 -0.99
C GLU A 299 -11.90 -5.54 -0.36
N GLN A 300 -12.96 -4.76 -0.60
CA GLN A 300 -14.30 -5.04 -0.12
C GLN A 300 -15.28 -5.03 -1.29
N TYR A 301 -16.20 -5.96 -1.29
CA TYR A 301 -17.28 -6.00 -2.26
C TYR A 301 -18.60 -6.32 -1.59
N ASP A 302 -19.60 -5.48 -1.89
CA ASP A 302 -20.96 -5.66 -1.43
C ASP A 302 -21.83 -6.10 -2.63
N PRO A 303 -22.34 -7.34 -2.63
CA PRO A 303 -23.10 -7.86 -3.74
C PRO A 303 -24.45 -7.15 -3.92
N PRO A 304 -25.11 -7.27 -5.07
CA PRO A 304 -26.45 -6.74 -5.25
C PRO A 304 -27.41 -7.28 -4.20
N PHE A 305 -28.12 -6.39 -3.51
CA PHE A 305 -29.18 -6.73 -2.56
C PHE A 305 -30.34 -5.76 -2.63
N HIS A 306 -31.50 -6.18 -2.13
CA HIS A 306 -32.68 -5.33 -2.10
C HIS A 306 -32.61 -4.34 -0.94
N THR A 307 -32.66 -3.05 -1.25
CA THR A 307 -32.60 -1.96 -0.26
C THR A 307 -33.73 -0.95 -0.49
N PRO A 308 -34.90 -1.15 0.09
CA PRO A 308 -36.04 -0.22 -0.10
C PRO A 308 -35.85 1.11 0.62
N TYR A 309 -34.94 1.17 1.60
CA TYR A 309 -34.70 2.34 2.45
C TYR A 309 -33.23 2.73 2.45
N ALA A 310 -32.68 2.99 1.26
CA ALA A 310 -31.31 3.47 1.13
C ALA A 310 -31.20 4.94 1.54
N GLY A 311 -30.29 5.24 2.43
CA GLY A 311 -29.94 6.59 2.90
C GLY A 311 -28.46 6.87 2.79
N ALA A 312 -28.04 8.08 3.16
CA ALA A 312 -26.63 8.52 3.07
C ALA A 312 -25.66 7.68 3.92
N ASN A 313 -26.16 6.99 4.94
CA ASN A 313 -25.37 6.13 5.85
C ASN A 313 -25.67 4.63 5.63
N SER A 314 -26.24 4.26 4.50
CA SER A 314 -26.54 2.88 4.14
C SER A 314 -25.44 2.30 3.24
N LEU A 315 -25.30 0.96 3.27
CA LEU A 315 -24.52 0.25 2.26
C LEU A 315 -25.15 0.44 0.86
N ILE A 316 -24.31 0.68 -0.12
CA ILE A 316 -24.71 0.81 -1.54
C ILE A 316 -24.59 -0.59 -2.17
N PRO A 317 -25.69 -1.15 -2.71
CA PRO A 317 -25.65 -2.46 -3.36
C PRO A 317 -24.74 -2.47 -4.57
N ASN A 318 -24.03 -3.58 -4.76
CA ASN A 318 -23.13 -3.81 -5.90
C ASN A 318 -21.99 -2.78 -5.96
N GLU A 319 -21.38 -2.52 -4.84
CA GLU A 319 -20.25 -1.60 -4.71
C GLU A 319 -18.96 -2.38 -4.35
N GLY A 320 -17.87 -2.10 -5.07
CA GLY A 320 -16.51 -2.50 -4.71
C GLY A 320 -15.70 -1.29 -4.26
N ARG A 321 -14.88 -1.47 -3.24
CA ARG A 321 -13.97 -0.46 -2.68
C ARG A 321 -12.69 -1.10 -2.20
N GLU A 322 -11.63 -0.34 -2.30
CA GLU A 322 -10.31 -0.72 -1.82
C GLU A 322 -9.64 0.38 -1.03
N THR A 323 -8.80 -0.03 -0.09
CA THR A 323 -7.87 0.84 0.63
C THR A 323 -6.48 0.25 0.60
N PHE A 324 -5.50 1.12 0.61
CA PHE A 324 -4.10 0.78 0.72
C PHE A 324 -3.44 1.66 1.77
N ASP A 325 -2.63 1.05 2.62
CA ASP A 325 -1.72 1.75 3.52
C ASP A 325 -0.30 1.19 3.45
N ALA A 326 0.65 2.05 3.79
CA ALA A 326 2.04 1.70 4.02
C ALA A 326 2.56 2.48 5.21
N THR A 327 2.90 1.76 6.28
CA THR A 327 3.41 2.32 7.53
C THR A 327 4.87 1.93 7.73
N ALA A 328 5.71 2.90 8.06
CA ALA A 328 7.05 2.66 8.60
C ALA A 328 7.04 2.92 10.11
N PHE A 329 7.57 2.00 10.89
CA PHE A 329 7.72 2.13 12.33
C PHE A 329 9.18 2.42 12.64
N LEU A 330 9.50 3.65 13.05
CA LEU A 330 10.85 4.14 13.27
C LEU A 330 11.10 4.28 14.77
N GLY A 331 12.01 3.47 15.31
CA GLY A 331 12.31 3.40 16.74
C GLY A 331 13.72 3.88 17.07
N TRP A 332 13.89 4.64 18.16
CA TRP A 332 15.17 5.04 18.73
C TRP A 332 15.19 4.80 20.22
N ARG A 333 16.27 4.19 20.73
CA ARG A 333 16.55 4.16 22.16
C ARG A 333 17.20 5.46 22.58
N LEU A 334 16.52 6.22 23.44
CA LEU A 334 17.01 7.53 23.90
C LEU A 334 17.98 7.39 25.08
N TRP A 335 17.60 6.59 26.06
CA TRP A 335 18.38 6.23 27.24
C TRP A 335 17.84 4.91 27.82
N ASN A 336 18.37 4.47 28.96
CA ASN A 336 17.96 3.20 29.54
C ASN A 336 16.45 3.14 29.84
N GLY A 337 15.78 2.20 29.20
CA GLY A 337 14.34 1.98 29.29
C GLY A 337 13.47 2.97 28.49
N ALA A 338 14.07 3.97 27.81
CA ALA A 338 13.31 4.94 27.02
C ALA A 338 13.43 4.67 25.52
N GLU A 339 12.27 4.67 24.87
CA GLU A 339 12.10 4.47 23.43
C GLU A 339 11.28 5.63 22.84
N LEU A 340 11.76 6.20 21.74
CA LEU A 340 10.97 7.08 20.85
C LEU A 340 10.52 6.27 19.65
N TRP A 341 9.25 6.37 19.31
CA TRP A 341 8.69 5.80 18.10
C TRP A 341 7.98 6.87 17.29
N VAL A 342 8.15 6.82 15.96
CA VAL A 342 7.45 7.67 15.01
C VAL A 342 7.02 6.81 13.83
N ASP A 343 5.72 6.83 13.52
CA ASP A 343 5.12 6.00 12.49
C ASP A 343 4.58 6.88 11.35
N PRO A 344 5.41 7.26 10.36
CA PRO A 344 4.87 7.85 9.14
C PRO A 344 4.11 6.81 8.32
N GLU A 345 2.96 7.22 7.82
CA GLU A 345 2.06 6.37 7.05
C GLU A 345 1.55 7.09 5.80
N ILE A 346 1.38 6.33 4.73
CA ILE A 346 0.74 6.79 3.49
C ILE A 346 -0.52 5.95 3.32
N ASP A 347 -1.65 6.64 3.13
CA ASP A 347 -2.97 6.04 2.96
C ASP A 347 -3.55 6.44 1.61
N GLN A 348 -4.39 5.57 1.04
CA GLN A 348 -5.15 5.84 -0.18
C GLN A 348 -6.38 4.92 -0.26
N GLY A 349 -7.41 5.36 -0.99
CA GLY A 349 -8.62 4.58 -1.25
C GLY A 349 -9.79 4.91 -0.32
N PHE A 350 -10.86 4.14 -0.46
CA PHE A 350 -12.11 4.33 0.28
C PHE A 350 -12.64 3.00 0.81
N GLY A 351 -13.30 3.01 1.95
CA GLY A 351 -14.16 1.92 2.39
C GLY A 351 -15.52 1.93 1.69
N LEU A 352 -16.29 0.85 1.81
CA LEU A 352 -17.66 0.74 1.28
C LEU A 352 -18.49 1.95 1.71
N SER A 353 -19.20 2.56 0.76
CA SER A 353 -20.03 3.75 0.97
C SER A 353 -19.29 4.86 1.73
N ASN A 354 -17.99 5.03 1.47
CA ASN A 354 -17.07 5.94 2.18
C ASN A 354 -17.00 5.68 3.69
N THR A 355 -17.21 4.44 4.12
CA THR A 355 -17.16 4.00 5.52
C THR A 355 -18.13 4.76 6.44
N LEU A 356 -19.28 5.18 5.90
CA LEU A 356 -20.30 5.92 6.64
C LEU A 356 -21.36 4.99 7.24
N GLY A 357 -21.76 5.26 8.48
CA GLY A 357 -22.83 4.54 9.16
C GLY A 357 -22.60 3.04 9.20
N VAL A 358 -23.56 2.27 8.69
CA VAL A 358 -23.47 0.78 8.63
C VAL A 358 -22.30 0.30 7.79
N ALA A 359 -21.91 1.04 6.78
CA ALA A 359 -20.76 0.73 5.93
C ALA A 359 -19.41 0.77 6.67
N GLY A 360 -19.33 1.40 7.83
CA GLY A 360 -18.15 1.37 8.68
C GLY A 360 -17.90 0.04 9.38
N PHE A 361 -18.92 -0.80 9.56
CA PHE A 361 -18.81 -2.03 10.35
C PHE A 361 -18.16 -3.22 9.65
N PRO A 362 -18.22 -3.42 8.33
CA PRO A 362 -17.60 -4.59 7.69
C PRO A 362 -16.11 -4.71 7.94
N SER A 363 -15.38 -3.60 8.03
CA SER A 363 -13.93 -3.62 8.27
C SER A 363 -13.47 -2.41 9.07
N GLY A 364 -12.74 -2.67 10.15
CA GLY A 364 -12.03 -1.64 10.91
C GLY A 364 -10.77 -1.13 10.24
N GLU A 365 -10.31 -1.79 9.18
CA GLU A 365 -9.14 -1.36 8.39
C GLU A 365 -9.52 -0.41 7.25
N ALA A 366 -10.79 -0.38 6.84
CA ALA A 366 -11.23 0.50 5.77
C ALA A 366 -11.33 1.96 6.23
N TYR A 367 -10.83 2.89 5.41
CA TYR A 367 -10.76 4.29 5.79
C TYR A 367 -12.09 5.03 5.71
N LYS A 368 -12.44 5.70 6.81
CA LYS A 368 -13.53 6.67 6.88
C LYS A 368 -13.18 7.99 6.18
N VAL A 369 -11.92 8.37 6.20
CA VAL A 369 -11.37 9.61 5.63
C VAL A 369 -10.51 9.34 4.42
N GLY A 370 -10.97 8.42 3.56
CA GLY A 370 -10.27 8.02 2.35
C GLY A 370 -10.15 9.14 1.32
N GLU A 371 -9.12 9.04 0.51
CA GLU A 371 -8.84 9.93 -0.62
C GLU A 371 -8.48 9.12 -1.85
N SER A 372 -8.78 9.67 -3.03
CA SER A 372 -8.44 9.03 -4.31
C SER A 372 -6.96 9.12 -4.67
N VAL A 373 -6.23 10.00 -4.00
CA VAL A 373 -4.78 10.19 -4.15
C VAL A 373 -4.08 9.84 -2.84
N PRO A 374 -2.82 9.37 -2.87
CA PRO A 374 -2.09 9.13 -1.64
C PRO A 374 -1.95 10.38 -0.79
N TYR A 375 -2.13 10.24 0.50
CA TYR A 375 -1.84 11.28 1.46
C TYR A 375 -1.01 10.71 2.61
N ALA A 376 -0.18 11.55 3.22
CA ALA A 376 0.70 11.15 4.30
C ALA A 376 0.19 11.68 5.63
N ARG A 377 0.36 10.88 6.69
CA ARG A 377 0.09 11.25 8.08
C ARG A 377 1.07 10.60 9.03
N VAL A 378 1.03 11.00 10.29
CA VAL A 378 1.78 10.37 11.37
C VAL A 378 0.77 9.93 12.44
N PRO A 379 0.31 8.67 12.38
CA PRO A 379 -0.65 8.13 13.35
C PRO A 379 -0.05 8.01 14.75
N ARG A 380 1.21 7.61 14.87
CA ARG A 380 1.88 7.51 16.16
C ARG A 380 3.19 8.29 16.19
N ALA A 381 3.39 9.03 17.27
CA ALA A 381 4.65 9.68 17.64
C ALA A 381 4.70 9.80 19.17
N PHE A 382 5.41 8.90 19.85
CA PHE A 382 5.40 8.81 21.30
C PHE A 382 6.75 8.43 21.90
N ILE A 383 6.93 8.76 23.16
CA ILE A 383 8.01 8.26 23.99
C ILE A 383 7.42 7.27 25.00
N ARG A 384 8.05 6.11 25.12
CA ARG A 384 7.74 5.09 26.12
C ARG A 384 8.94 4.93 27.05
N GLN A 385 8.74 5.02 28.36
CA GLN A 385 9.73 4.74 29.40
C GLN A 385 9.33 3.50 30.18
N THR A 386 10.14 2.45 30.13
CA THR A 386 10.02 1.28 30.99
C THR A 386 10.96 1.41 32.17
N ILE A 387 10.42 1.28 33.38
CA ILE A 387 11.15 1.30 34.65
C ILE A 387 11.01 -0.09 35.30
N ASN A 388 12.10 -0.85 35.29
CA ASN A 388 12.11 -2.18 35.87
C ASN A 388 12.14 -2.08 37.42
N LEU A 389 11.22 -2.81 38.07
CA LEU A 389 11.05 -2.83 39.53
C LEU A 389 11.44 -4.17 40.17
N GLY A 390 11.96 -5.12 39.35
CA GLY A 390 12.42 -6.45 39.81
C GLY A 390 11.42 -7.57 39.50
N GLY A 391 11.67 -8.73 40.06
CA GLY A 391 10.99 -9.98 39.70
C GLY A 391 11.71 -10.70 38.57
N ASP A 392 11.08 -11.72 37.99
CA ASP A 392 11.66 -12.55 36.94
C ASP A 392 11.91 -11.73 35.65
N GLU A 393 13.05 -11.98 35.01
CA GLU A 393 13.32 -11.42 33.69
C GLU A 393 12.45 -12.07 32.64
N GLN A 394 11.85 -11.26 31.82
CA GLN A 394 11.05 -11.65 30.67
C GLN A 394 11.71 -11.19 29.38
N LYS A 395 11.82 -12.08 28.41
CA LYS A 395 12.25 -11.73 27.05
C LYS A 395 11.17 -10.92 26.35
N VAL A 396 11.59 -9.87 25.68
CA VAL A 396 10.75 -9.06 24.79
C VAL A 396 11.26 -9.26 23.37
N ASP A 397 10.40 -9.73 22.48
CA ASP A 397 10.74 -9.85 21.08
C ASP A 397 10.54 -8.50 20.35
N ALA A 398 11.36 -8.24 19.33
CA ALA A 398 11.22 -7.05 18.50
C ALA A 398 9.92 -7.12 17.68
N ALA A 399 9.19 -6.02 17.63
CA ALA A 399 7.95 -5.88 16.87
C ALA A 399 7.76 -4.42 16.45
N ALA A 400 6.72 -4.12 15.68
CA ALA A 400 6.28 -2.75 15.44
C ALA A 400 6.08 -2.04 16.78
N ASN A 401 6.64 -0.84 16.91
CA ASN A 401 6.58 -0.03 18.14
C ASN A 401 7.13 -0.70 19.41
N GLN A 402 8.07 -1.65 19.25
CA GLN A 402 8.66 -2.37 20.35
C GLN A 402 10.09 -2.81 20.04
N PHE A 403 11.07 -2.39 20.85
CA PHE A 403 12.40 -2.96 20.79
C PHE A 403 12.44 -4.35 21.42
N GLY A 404 13.19 -5.25 20.80
CA GLY A 404 13.59 -6.51 21.44
C GLY A 404 14.54 -6.26 22.61
N GLY A 405 14.45 -7.11 23.64
CA GLY A 405 15.30 -6.99 24.81
C GLY A 405 14.81 -7.81 25.99
N LYS A 406 14.98 -7.25 27.18
CA LYS A 406 14.52 -7.83 28.44
C LYS A 406 13.85 -6.78 29.31
N GLN A 407 12.85 -7.21 30.05
CA GLN A 407 12.18 -6.42 31.08
C GLN A 407 11.93 -7.28 32.31
N THR A 408 11.60 -6.67 33.44
CA THR A 408 11.24 -7.42 34.64
C THR A 408 9.74 -7.60 34.76
N ALA A 409 9.28 -8.66 35.40
CA ALA A 409 7.86 -8.93 35.63
C ALA A 409 7.19 -7.76 36.36
N ASN A 410 7.83 -7.23 37.41
CA ASN A 410 7.38 -6.01 38.06
C ASN A 410 8.01 -4.81 37.38
N ARG A 411 7.22 -3.89 36.90
CA ARG A 411 7.64 -2.71 36.14
C ARG A 411 6.59 -1.61 36.10
N MET A 412 7.04 -0.42 35.83
CA MET A 412 6.18 0.69 35.44
C MET A 412 6.49 1.09 34.00
N VAL A 413 5.46 1.36 33.22
CA VAL A 413 5.58 1.85 31.83
C VAL A 413 4.84 3.17 31.72
N LEU A 414 5.53 4.21 31.25
CA LEU A 414 4.96 5.52 30.97
C LEU A 414 5.01 5.79 29.50
N THR A 415 3.89 6.16 28.89
CA THR A 415 3.80 6.50 27.45
C THR A 415 3.23 7.91 27.31
N VAL A 416 3.90 8.76 26.51
CA VAL A 416 3.48 10.14 26.28
C VAL A 416 3.66 10.47 24.79
N GLY A 417 2.65 11.06 24.16
CA GLY A 417 2.69 11.47 22.77
C GLY A 417 1.37 11.24 22.06
N LYS A 418 1.45 11.03 20.74
CA LYS A 418 0.30 10.65 19.90
C LYS A 418 0.27 9.13 19.73
N PHE A 419 -0.82 8.48 20.12
CA PHE A 419 -1.04 7.03 19.99
C PHE A 419 -2.54 6.72 20.15
N ALA A 420 -2.97 5.49 19.84
CA ALA A 420 -4.35 5.10 20.07
C ALA A 420 -4.59 4.74 21.54
N VAL A 421 -5.74 5.11 22.08
CA VAL A 421 -6.16 4.69 23.44
C VAL A 421 -6.17 3.17 23.53
N THR A 422 -6.61 2.50 22.48
CA THR A 422 -6.68 1.04 22.37
C THR A 422 -5.32 0.36 22.41
N ASP A 423 -4.23 1.02 22.01
CA ASP A 423 -2.87 0.47 22.12
C ASP A 423 -2.50 0.03 23.54
N ILE A 424 -3.12 0.63 24.55
CA ILE A 424 -2.87 0.35 25.97
C ILE A 424 -4.09 -0.27 26.67
N PHE A 425 -5.28 0.26 26.40
CA PHE A 425 -6.48 -0.07 27.18
C PHE A 425 -7.31 -1.20 26.57
N ASP A 426 -7.07 -1.55 25.31
CA ASP A 426 -7.62 -2.76 24.68
C ASP A 426 -6.56 -3.47 23.83
N ASN A 427 -5.76 -4.30 24.45
CA ASN A 427 -4.82 -5.20 23.78
C ASN A 427 -5.38 -6.62 23.75
N ASN A 428 -6.62 -6.78 23.34
CA ASN A 428 -7.27 -8.07 23.18
C ASN A 428 -6.53 -8.93 22.12
N LYS A 429 -6.24 -10.17 22.46
CA LYS A 429 -5.48 -11.07 21.59
C LYS A 429 -6.22 -11.46 20.32
N TYR A 430 -7.54 -11.39 20.31
CA TYR A 430 -8.38 -11.94 19.23
C TYR A 430 -9.21 -10.87 18.49
N ALA A 431 -9.20 -9.65 18.97
CA ALA A 431 -10.03 -8.58 18.43
C ALA A 431 -9.38 -7.20 18.62
N HIS A 432 -8.11 -7.08 18.24
CA HIS A 432 -7.36 -5.82 18.32
C HIS A 432 -6.86 -5.38 16.94
N ASP A 433 -6.30 -6.29 16.14
CA ASP A 433 -5.78 -5.99 14.82
C ASP A 433 -6.72 -6.55 13.72
N PRO A 434 -7.43 -5.70 12.96
CA PRO A 434 -8.36 -6.17 11.92
C PRO A 434 -7.66 -6.94 10.80
N ARG A 435 -6.32 -6.88 10.69
CA ARG A 435 -5.52 -7.60 9.68
C ARG A 435 -5.22 -9.04 10.08
N GLY A 436 -5.11 -9.31 11.37
CA GLY A 436 -4.78 -10.63 11.92
C GLY A 436 -5.91 -11.30 12.67
N ASP A 437 -6.87 -10.53 13.14
CA ASP A 437 -7.94 -10.95 14.04
C ASP A 437 -9.32 -10.81 13.38
N PHE A 438 -10.35 -10.43 14.15
CA PHE A 438 -11.64 -10.08 13.59
C PHE A 438 -11.56 -8.74 12.85
N MET A 439 -12.09 -8.71 11.64
CA MET A 439 -12.10 -7.51 10.82
C MET A 439 -13.24 -6.55 11.19
N ASN A 440 -14.35 -7.07 11.70
CA ASN A 440 -15.55 -6.28 11.93
C ASN A 440 -15.34 -5.23 13.02
N TRP A 441 -15.61 -3.98 12.70
CA TRP A 441 -15.42 -2.83 13.58
C TRP A 441 -16.17 -2.93 14.92
N SER A 442 -17.32 -3.59 14.97
CA SER A 442 -18.06 -3.76 16.22
C SER A 442 -17.45 -4.81 17.17
N LEU A 443 -16.42 -5.55 16.72
CA LEU A 443 -15.72 -6.57 17.50
C LEU A 443 -14.32 -6.15 17.91
N ILE A 444 -13.64 -5.37 17.08
CA ILE A 444 -12.27 -4.92 17.35
C ILE A 444 -12.27 -3.66 18.22
N ASP A 445 -11.17 -3.44 18.93
CA ASP A 445 -10.86 -2.25 19.71
C ASP A 445 -12.03 -1.80 20.60
N THR A 446 -12.67 -2.79 21.26
CA THR A 446 -13.86 -2.50 22.07
C THR A 446 -14.92 -1.68 21.31
N GLY A 447 -15.31 -2.10 20.12
CA GLY A 447 -16.19 -1.35 19.20
C GLY A 447 -17.52 -0.84 19.79
N THR A 448 -17.87 -1.26 21.00
CA THR A 448 -18.96 -0.74 21.80
C THR A 448 -18.54 0.37 22.78
N PHE A 449 -17.25 0.70 22.82
CA PHE A 449 -16.67 1.70 23.70
C PHE A 449 -16.20 2.90 22.88
N ASP A 450 -16.70 4.09 23.23
CA ASP A 450 -16.25 5.33 22.61
C ASP A 450 -15.02 5.86 23.37
N TYR A 451 -13.94 6.16 22.64
CA TYR A 451 -12.69 6.64 23.21
C TYR A 451 -12.19 7.89 22.50
N ALA A 452 -11.32 8.65 23.17
CA ALA A 452 -10.75 9.86 22.62
C ALA A 452 -9.88 9.56 21.38
N ALA A 453 -10.28 10.09 20.22
CA ALA A 453 -9.59 9.85 18.96
C ALA A 453 -9.89 10.95 17.93
N ASP A 454 -8.91 11.24 17.08
CA ASP A 454 -9.15 11.94 15.81
C ASP A 454 -9.93 11.04 14.82
N ALA A 455 -10.16 11.55 13.61
CA ALA A 455 -10.92 10.82 12.60
C ALA A 455 -10.26 9.49 12.15
N TRP A 456 -9.01 9.26 12.50
CA TRP A 456 -8.24 8.04 12.19
C TRP A 456 -8.03 7.12 13.39
N GLY A 457 -8.55 7.45 14.57
CA GLY A 457 -8.45 6.59 15.74
C GLY A 457 -7.29 6.91 16.70
N PHE A 458 -6.60 8.05 16.56
CA PHE A 458 -5.44 8.42 17.37
C PHE A 458 -5.68 9.70 18.18
N SER A 459 -5.00 9.81 19.33
CA SER A 459 -5.12 10.97 20.21
C SER A 459 -3.77 11.32 20.83
N TYR A 460 -3.59 12.58 21.23
CA TYR A 460 -2.50 12.97 22.10
C TYR A 460 -2.84 12.62 23.55
N GLY A 461 -1.90 12.00 24.25
CA GLY A 461 -2.15 11.58 25.61
C GLY A 461 -0.92 11.21 26.42
N ALA A 462 -1.17 10.86 27.64
CA ALA A 462 -0.22 10.27 28.57
C ALA A 462 -0.88 9.10 29.31
N ALA A 463 -0.18 7.97 29.39
CA ALA A 463 -0.65 6.79 30.09
C ALA A 463 0.44 6.21 30.98
N ALA A 464 0.02 5.59 32.07
CA ALA A 464 0.87 4.85 32.98
C ALA A 464 0.31 3.45 33.20
N GLU A 465 1.18 2.45 33.15
CA GLU A 465 0.89 1.06 33.44
C GLU A 465 1.78 0.58 34.57
N TRP A 466 1.22 -0.07 35.56
CA TRP A 466 1.94 -0.67 36.68
C TRP A 466 1.66 -2.16 36.73
N TYR A 467 2.71 -2.94 36.60
CA TYR A 467 2.71 -4.39 36.66
C TYR A 467 3.35 -4.84 37.96
N GLN A 468 2.62 -5.60 38.77
CA GLN A 468 3.09 -6.09 40.08
C GLN A 468 2.54 -7.49 40.36
N GLY A 469 3.35 -8.52 40.24
CA GLY A 469 2.89 -9.91 40.35
C GLY A 469 1.78 -10.21 39.36
N ASP A 470 0.62 -10.62 39.83
CA ASP A 470 -0.55 -10.92 39.02
C ASP A 470 -1.46 -9.68 38.74
N TRP A 471 -1.04 -8.51 39.21
CA TRP A 471 -1.81 -7.28 39.06
C TRP A 471 -1.25 -6.38 37.98
N THR A 472 -2.14 -5.83 37.18
CA THR A 472 -1.84 -4.75 36.25
C THR A 472 -2.85 -3.63 36.45
N VAL A 473 -2.37 -2.42 36.73
CA VAL A 473 -3.19 -1.21 36.85
C VAL A 473 -2.77 -0.25 35.73
N ARG A 474 -3.73 0.27 34.99
CA ARG A 474 -3.52 1.22 33.91
C ARG A 474 -4.37 2.47 34.09
N GLY A 475 -3.81 3.63 33.79
CA GLY A 475 -4.51 4.90 33.81
C GLY A 475 -3.94 5.85 32.75
N GLY A 476 -4.79 6.71 32.19
CA GLY A 476 -4.36 7.65 31.14
C GLY A 476 -5.24 8.88 31.04
N ILE A 477 -4.71 9.91 30.41
CA ILE A 477 -5.40 11.15 30.06
C ILE A 477 -5.14 11.39 28.58
N PHE A 478 -6.20 11.66 27.81
CA PHE A 478 -6.16 11.84 26.37
C PHE A 478 -6.92 13.09 25.97
N ASP A 479 -6.43 13.72 24.91
CA ASP A 479 -7.13 14.83 24.26
C ASP A 479 -8.33 14.29 23.49
N GLN A 480 -9.46 14.92 23.66
CA GLN A 480 -10.68 14.59 22.92
C GLN A 480 -10.87 15.66 21.85
N SER A 481 -10.43 15.37 20.65
CA SER A 481 -10.54 16.26 19.47
C SER A 481 -11.91 16.19 18.80
#